data_b2fb50b3c8e29dd46c62dd3ff322df3d
#
_entry.id   b2fb50b3c8e29dd46c62dd3ff322df3d
#
_cell.length_a   1.000
_cell.length_b   1.000
_cell.length_c   1.000
_cell.angle_alpha   90.00
_cell.angle_beta   90.00
_cell.angle_gamma   90.00
#
_symmetry.space_group_name_H-M   'P 1'
#
loop_
_entity.id
_entity.type
_entity.pdbx_description
1 polymer ?
#
loop_
_entity_poly.entity_id
_entity_poly.type
_entity_poly.pdbx_seq_one_letter_code
_entity_poly.pdbx_strand_id
1 'polypeptide(L)'
;TLFSGFKGLNTFKKTELETQKASLELRQVEQQTILDTVFAYFDFIYKSKNKEFNLLNVNLFERQLESDNTRLQKGEITLTDLAQSESSLAGANANLIKAQTELLASKTNFERVTREKTPNFKNLNEKIILDLPISLSLSLELSNENNISLLVSKLDYEIAVKELNIEKARLSPSASIKVSKTENQDFSSTINEKDDETVKATITWPIIKGGENISSIKKSNLEKQRAKLLLDDTKNKVNSETSNSWSKFKSLKSVL
;
A
#
# COMPACT_ATOMS: atom_id res chain seq x y z
N THR A 1 21.22 27.73 19.94
CA THR A 1 22.16 26.71 20.46
C THR A 1 23.31 26.55 19.48
N LEU A 2 24.54 26.62 19.97
CA LEU A 2 25.75 26.47 19.13
C LEU A 2 26.20 25.01 19.06
N PHE A 3 26.02 24.25 20.14
CA PHE A 3 26.39 22.84 20.26
C PHE A 3 25.38 22.09 21.12
N SER A 4 25.04 20.85 20.75
CA SER A 4 24.10 19.97 21.48
C SER A 4 24.45 18.48 21.30
N GLY A 5 25.73 18.13 21.41
CA GLY A 5 26.18 16.74 21.31
C GLY A 5 25.90 16.07 19.96
N PHE A 6 25.97 16.82 18.85
CA PHE A 6 25.59 16.37 17.50
C PHE A 6 24.09 16.00 17.34
N LYS A 7 23.23 16.37 18.30
CA LYS A 7 21.79 16.14 18.20
C LYS A 7 21.24 16.73 16.90
N GLY A 8 21.55 18.02 16.60
CA GLY A 8 21.08 18.70 15.41
C GLY A 8 21.48 17.98 14.11
N LEU A 9 22.74 17.53 14.01
CA LEU A 9 23.22 16.77 12.84
C LEU A 9 22.49 15.43 12.67
N ASN A 10 22.27 14.67 13.76
CA ASN A 10 21.55 13.42 13.69
C ASN A 10 20.05 13.64 13.39
N THR A 11 19.45 14.72 13.91
CA THR A 11 18.07 15.10 13.56
C THR A 11 17.96 15.44 12.09
N PHE A 12 18.88 16.25 11.54
CA PHE A 12 18.92 16.55 10.11
C PHE A 12 19.00 15.27 9.26
N LYS A 13 19.95 14.39 9.55
CA LYS A 13 20.10 13.10 8.84
C LYS A 13 18.87 12.20 9.00
N LYS A 14 18.21 12.20 10.16
CA LYS A 14 16.96 11.48 10.36
C LYS A 14 15.88 12.03 9.44
N THR A 15 15.65 13.33 9.42
CA THR A 15 14.64 13.98 8.58
C THR A 15 14.91 13.80 7.08
N GLU A 16 16.18 13.75 6.68
CA GLU A 16 16.55 13.40 5.30
C GLU A 16 16.12 11.98 4.92
N LEU A 17 16.36 10.99 5.81
CA LEU A 17 15.89 9.60 5.61
C LEU A 17 14.36 9.52 5.63
N GLU A 18 13.67 10.28 6.49
CA GLU A 18 12.21 10.37 6.52
C GLU A 18 11.64 10.94 5.20
N THR A 19 12.33 11.93 4.60
CA THR A 19 11.95 12.45 3.28
C THR A 19 12.12 11.41 2.18
N GLN A 20 13.21 10.64 2.19
CA GLN A 20 13.43 9.54 1.25
C GLN A 20 12.36 8.45 1.43
N LYS A 21 12.02 8.11 2.69
CA LYS A 21 10.96 7.17 3.02
C LYS A 21 9.61 7.63 2.47
N ALA A 22 9.22 8.89 2.71
CA ALA A 22 7.97 9.45 2.21
C ALA A 22 7.89 9.40 0.67
N SER A 23 8.99 9.63 -0.04
CA SER A 23 9.06 9.48 -1.50
C SER A 23 8.84 8.04 -1.95
N LEU A 24 9.40 7.04 -1.24
CA LEU A 24 9.15 5.63 -1.53
C LEU A 24 7.71 5.21 -1.21
N GLU A 25 7.14 5.69 -0.11
CA GLU A 25 5.74 5.45 0.26
C GLU A 25 4.78 6.03 -0.79
N LEU A 26 5.06 7.22 -1.34
CA LEU A 26 4.32 7.76 -2.48
C LEU A 26 4.37 6.81 -3.68
N ARG A 27 5.57 6.36 -4.07
CA ARG A 27 5.72 5.38 -5.16
C ARG A 27 4.99 4.06 -4.89
N GLN A 28 4.91 3.62 -3.65
CA GLN A 28 4.16 2.44 -3.26
C GLN A 28 2.66 2.62 -3.51
N VAL A 29 2.11 3.78 -3.15
CA VAL A 29 0.70 4.13 -3.42
C VAL A 29 0.44 4.22 -4.93
N GLU A 30 1.34 4.83 -5.70
CA GLU A 30 1.24 4.89 -7.16
C GLU A 30 1.22 3.49 -7.78
N GLN A 31 2.14 2.61 -7.40
CA GLN A 31 2.17 1.22 -7.89
C GLN A 31 0.90 0.45 -7.51
N GLN A 32 0.41 0.60 -6.27
CA GLN A 32 -0.81 -0.05 -5.83
C GLN A 32 -2.02 0.46 -6.62
N THR A 33 -2.11 1.77 -6.86
CA THR A 33 -3.19 2.36 -7.65
C THR A 33 -3.20 1.84 -9.09
N ILE A 34 -2.02 1.74 -9.72
CA ILE A 34 -1.89 1.14 -11.06
C ILE A 34 -2.36 -0.32 -11.05
N LEU A 35 -1.91 -1.10 -10.08
CA LEU A 35 -2.28 -2.50 -9.95
C LEU A 35 -3.79 -2.68 -9.74
N ASP A 36 -4.39 -1.89 -8.83
CA ASP A 36 -5.83 -1.91 -8.57
C ASP A 36 -6.62 -1.51 -9.83
N THR A 37 -6.12 -0.55 -10.61
CA THR A 37 -6.73 -0.15 -11.88
C THR A 37 -6.71 -1.28 -12.91
N VAL A 38 -5.56 -1.96 -13.04
CA VAL A 38 -5.41 -3.11 -13.94
C VAL A 38 -6.35 -4.25 -13.53
N PHE A 39 -6.42 -4.56 -12.24
CA PHE A 39 -7.36 -5.58 -11.74
C PHE A 39 -8.82 -5.20 -11.98
N ALA A 40 -9.21 -3.96 -11.68
CA ALA A 40 -10.58 -3.51 -11.91
C ALA A 40 -10.96 -3.55 -13.40
N TYR A 41 -10.02 -3.22 -14.29
CA TYR A 41 -10.20 -3.28 -15.73
C TYR A 41 -10.44 -4.73 -16.21
N PHE A 42 -9.57 -5.67 -15.86
CA PHE A 42 -9.73 -7.05 -16.28
C PHE A 42 -10.93 -7.75 -15.61
N ASP A 43 -11.25 -7.42 -14.36
CA ASP A 43 -12.46 -7.93 -13.71
C ASP A 43 -13.72 -7.47 -14.44
N PHE A 44 -13.79 -6.20 -14.83
CA PHE A 44 -14.91 -5.68 -15.62
C PHE A 44 -15.05 -6.41 -16.96
N ILE A 45 -13.96 -6.65 -17.69
CA ILE A 45 -13.98 -7.38 -18.95
C ILE A 45 -14.47 -8.82 -18.74
N TYR A 46 -13.91 -9.49 -17.73
CA TYR A 46 -14.29 -10.86 -17.40
C TYR A 46 -15.79 -10.95 -17.06
N LYS A 47 -16.31 -10.07 -16.20
CA LYS A 47 -17.73 -10.03 -15.84
C LYS A 47 -18.62 -9.68 -17.02
N SER A 48 -18.19 -8.81 -17.93
CA SER A 48 -18.90 -8.50 -19.19
C SER A 48 -19.02 -9.74 -20.07
N LYS A 49 -17.93 -10.47 -20.26
CA LYS A 49 -17.93 -11.73 -21.03
C LYS A 49 -18.74 -12.83 -20.36
N ASN A 50 -18.65 -12.94 -19.04
CA ASN A 50 -19.45 -13.88 -18.27
C ASN A 50 -20.96 -13.63 -18.40
N LYS A 51 -21.40 -12.36 -18.37
CA LYS A 51 -22.80 -12.00 -18.66
C LYS A 51 -23.21 -12.42 -20.06
N GLU A 52 -22.38 -12.12 -21.08
CA GLU A 52 -22.64 -12.50 -22.47
C GLU A 52 -22.81 -14.02 -22.61
N PHE A 53 -21.93 -14.80 -21.98
CA PHE A 53 -21.99 -16.26 -21.97
C PHE A 53 -23.25 -16.79 -21.28
N ASN A 54 -23.64 -16.23 -20.13
CA ASN A 54 -24.86 -16.63 -19.45
C ASN A 54 -26.11 -16.29 -20.25
N LEU A 55 -26.11 -15.18 -21.00
CA LEU A 55 -27.22 -14.84 -21.92
C LEU A 55 -27.35 -15.89 -23.05
N LEU A 56 -26.22 -16.33 -23.63
CA LEU A 56 -26.22 -17.40 -24.63
C LEU A 56 -26.75 -18.74 -24.05
N ASN A 57 -26.41 -19.04 -22.78
CA ASN A 57 -26.94 -20.22 -22.11
C ASN A 57 -28.46 -20.14 -21.91
N VAL A 58 -29.00 -18.99 -21.54
CA VAL A 58 -30.46 -18.80 -21.44
C VAL A 58 -31.12 -19.07 -22.81
N ASN A 59 -30.63 -18.47 -23.88
CA ASN A 59 -31.14 -18.69 -25.22
C ASN A 59 -31.07 -20.16 -25.67
N LEU A 60 -30.03 -20.88 -25.23
CA LEU A 60 -29.89 -22.32 -25.49
C LEU A 60 -30.99 -23.12 -24.78
N PHE A 61 -31.20 -22.87 -23.48
CA PHE A 61 -32.22 -23.59 -22.69
C PHE A 61 -33.64 -23.19 -23.10
N GLU A 62 -33.90 -21.98 -23.57
CA GLU A 62 -35.19 -21.58 -24.16
C GLU A 62 -35.50 -22.41 -25.39
N ARG A 63 -34.56 -22.56 -26.32
CA ARG A 63 -34.73 -23.42 -27.52
C ARG A 63 -34.89 -24.89 -27.17
N GLN A 64 -34.16 -25.37 -26.14
CA GLN A 64 -34.31 -26.75 -25.65
C GLN A 64 -35.73 -26.97 -25.12
N LEU A 65 -36.26 -26.06 -24.29
CA LEU A 65 -37.59 -26.12 -23.73
C LEU A 65 -38.67 -26.09 -24.84
N GLU A 66 -38.51 -25.26 -25.86
CA GLU A 66 -39.43 -25.22 -27.02
C GLU A 66 -39.43 -26.55 -27.79
N SER A 67 -38.24 -27.13 -28.02
CA SER A 67 -38.11 -28.46 -28.63
C SER A 67 -38.76 -29.53 -27.78
N ASP A 68 -38.53 -29.55 -26.45
CA ASP A 68 -39.07 -30.56 -25.54
C ASP A 68 -40.59 -30.44 -25.38
N ASN A 69 -41.16 -29.23 -25.42
CA ASN A 69 -42.59 -29.04 -25.49
C ASN A 69 -43.20 -29.69 -26.75
N THR A 70 -42.53 -29.50 -27.91
CA THR A 70 -43.00 -30.10 -29.17
C THR A 70 -42.91 -31.64 -29.12
N ARG A 71 -41.86 -32.20 -28.55
CA ARG A 71 -41.65 -33.64 -28.38
C ARG A 71 -42.65 -34.25 -27.41
N LEU A 72 -43.00 -33.54 -26.31
CA LEU A 72 -44.04 -33.98 -25.37
C LEU A 72 -45.40 -34.08 -26.06
N GLN A 73 -45.78 -33.09 -26.90
CA GLN A 73 -47.02 -33.11 -27.67
C GLN A 73 -47.11 -34.30 -28.64
N LYS A 74 -45.95 -34.78 -29.12
CA LYS A 74 -45.84 -35.97 -29.95
C LYS A 74 -45.75 -37.27 -29.14
N GLY A 75 -45.69 -37.18 -27.80
CA GLY A 75 -45.56 -38.34 -26.93
C GLY A 75 -44.15 -38.98 -26.90
N GLU A 76 -43.12 -38.22 -27.36
CA GLU A 76 -41.74 -38.71 -27.45
C GLU A 76 -40.98 -38.60 -26.11
N ILE A 77 -41.44 -37.74 -25.21
CA ILE A 77 -40.83 -37.52 -23.88
C ILE A 77 -41.94 -37.49 -22.80
N THR A 78 -41.52 -37.53 -21.53
CA THR A 78 -42.42 -37.47 -20.38
C THR A 78 -42.57 -36.06 -19.81
N LEU A 79 -43.59 -35.82 -18.99
CA LEU A 79 -43.75 -34.58 -18.22
C LEU A 79 -42.57 -34.33 -17.28
N THR A 80 -41.93 -35.39 -16.78
CA THR A 80 -40.73 -35.27 -15.94
C THR A 80 -39.55 -34.70 -16.73
N ASP A 81 -39.39 -35.11 -18.00
CA ASP A 81 -38.34 -34.59 -18.88
C ASP A 81 -38.56 -33.09 -19.16
N LEU A 82 -39.80 -32.70 -19.45
CA LEU A 82 -40.14 -31.29 -19.62
C LEU A 82 -39.88 -30.47 -18.36
N ALA A 83 -40.30 -30.95 -17.18
CA ALA A 83 -40.07 -30.28 -15.90
C ALA A 83 -38.54 -30.10 -15.63
N GLN A 84 -37.70 -31.05 -16.07
CA GLN A 84 -36.27 -30.95 -15.98
C GLN A 84 -35.73 -29.81 -16.89
N SER A 85 -36.24 -29.66 -18.10
CA SER A 85 -35.86 -28.54 -19.00
C SER A 85 -36.30 -27.19 -18.48
N GLU A 86 -37.51 -27.10 -17.90
CA GLU A 86 -38.01 -25.90 -17.21
C GLU A 86 -37.09 -25.51 -16.03
N SER A 87 -36.71 -26.48 -15.21
CA SER A 87 -35.79 -26.28 -14.06
C SER A 87 -34.43 -25.79 -14.54
N SER A 88 -33.89 -26.33 -15.65
CA SER A 88 -32.62 -25.94 -16.24
C SER A 88 -32.69 -24.52 -16.75
N LEU A 89 -33.75 -24.12 -17.41
CA LEU A 89 -33.99 -22.74 -17.85
C LEU A 89 -34.08 -21.77 -16.65
N ALA A 90 -34.81 -22.13 -15.61
CA ALA A 90 -34.90 -21.34 -14.38
C ALA A 90 -33.49 -21.11 -13.74
N GLY A 91 -32.68 -22.18 -13.69
CA GLY A 91 -31.30 -22.12 -13.23
C GLY A 91 -30.41 -21.20 -14.10
N ALA A 92 -30.55 -21.29 -15.42
CA ALA A 92 -29.84 -20.39 -16.34
C ALA A 92 -30.22 -18.93 -16.16
N ASN A 93 -31.53 -18.63 -15.99
CA ASN A 93 -32.01 -17.28 -15.69
C ASN A 93 -31.46 -16.75 -14.37
N ALA A 94 -31.42 -17.56 -13.32
CA ALA A 94 -30.82 -17.16 -12.04
C ALA A 94 -29.33 -16.83 -12.19
N ASN A 95 -28.58 -17.61 -12.96
CA ASN A 95 -27.17 -17.35 -13.26
C ASN A 95 -26.98 -16.06 -14.08
N LEU A 96 -27.86 -15.77 -15.03
CA LEU A 96 -27.83 -14.51 -15.79
C LEU A 96 -28.05 -13.31 -14.88
N ILE A 97 -29.04 -13.34 -13.99
CA ILE A 97 -29.30 -12.28 -13.01
C ILE A 97 -28.07 -12.05 -12.11
N LYS A 98 -27.47 -13.14 -11.62
CA LYS A 98 -26.23 -13.06 -10.85
C LYS A 98 -25.10 -12.42 -11.64
N ALA A 99 -24.87 -12.83 -12.89
CA ALA A 99 -23.85 -12.27 -13.76
C ALA A 99 -24.09 -10.77 -14.07
N GLN A 100 -25.34 -10.34 -14.22
CA GLN A 100 -25.70 -8.94 -14.38
C GLN A 100 -25.37 -8.11 -13.13
N THR A 101 -25.66 -8.64 -11.95
CA THR A 101 -25.35 -7.97 -10.68
C THR A 101 -23.84 -7.87 -10.46
N GLU A 102 -23.09 -8.94 -10.75
CA GLU A 102 -21.63 -8.95 -10.66
C GLU A 102 -20.99 -7.94 -11.65
N LEU A 103 -21.52 -7.84 -12.86
CA LEU A 103 -21.08 -6.83 -13.84
C LEU A 103 -21.32 -5.41 -13.34
N LEU A 104 -22.47 -5.13 -12.74
CA LEU A 104 -22.76 -3.81 -12.17
C LEU A 104 -21.80 -3.47 -11.04
N ALA A 105 -21.51 -4.42 -10.16
CA ALA A 105 -20.54 -4.26 -9.08
C ALA A 105 -19.11 -3.98 -9.61
N SER A 106 -18.66 -4.73 -10.61
CA SER A 106 -17.34 -4.53 -11.22
C SER A 106 -17.25 -3.19 -11.95
N LYS A 107 -18.31 -2.76 -12.62
CA LYS A 107 -18.42 -1.42 -13.23
C LYS A 107 -18.24 -0.32 -12.19
N THR A 108 -19.00 -0.39 -11.09
CA THR A 108 -18.91 0.58 -9.99
C THR A 108 -17.53 0.62 -9.38
N ASN A 109 -16.89 -0.56 -9.20
CA ASN A 109 -15.52 -0.63 -8.70
C ASN A 109 -14.51 0.00 -9.66
N PHE A 110 -14.63 -0.25 -10.97
CA PHE A 110 -13.79 0.39 -11.98
C PHE A 110 -13.92 1.91 -11.95
N GLU A 111 -15.15 2.45 -11.96
CA GLU A 111 -15.40 3.88 -11.88
C GLU A 111 -14.89 4.52 -10.59
N ARG A 112 -14.92 3.78 -9.47
CA ARG A 112 -14.36 4.22 -8.19
C ARG A 112 -12.83 4.34 -8.24
N VAL A 113 -12.17 3.36 -8.83
CA VAL A 113 -10.68 3.30 -8.88
C VAL A 113 -10.14 4.31 -9.89
N THR A 114 -10.72 4.38 -11.09
CA THR A 114 -10.25 5.25 -12.17
C THR A 114 -10.78 6.68 -12.08
N ARG A 115 -11.89 6.89 -11.34
CA ARG A 115 -12.68 8.13 -11.32
C ARG A 115 -13.24 8.54 -12.70
N GLU A 116 -13.24 7.60 -13.64
CA GLU A 116 -13.76 7.79 -15.00
C GLU A 116 -14.94 6.87 -15.26
N LYS A 117 -15.85 7.30 -16.12
CA LYS A 117 -16.96 6.44 -16.58
C LYS A 117 -16.40 5.28 -17.39
N THR A 118 -17.01 4.12 -17.24
CA THR A 118 -16.61 2.91 -17.93
C THR A 118 -16.64 3.10 -19.46
N PRO A 119 -15.53 2.97 -20.18
CA PRO A 119 -15.51 3.07 -21.62
C PRO A 119 -16.22 1.89 -22.28
N ASN A 120 -16.62 2.07 -23.53
CA ASN A 120 -17.27 1.02 -24.30
C ASN A 120 -16.20 0.09 -24.90
N PHE A 121 -15.83 -0.95 -24.16
CA PHE A 121 -14.75 -1.89 -24.53
C PHE A 121 -15.18 -2.86 -25.64
N LYS A 122 -15.44 -2.39 -26.84
CA LYS A 122 -15.79 -3.27 -27.97
C LYS A 122 -14.58 -3.95 -28.63
N ASN A 123 -13.37 -3.46 -28.41
CA ASN A 123 -12.15 -3.92 -29.10
C ASN A 123 -10.96 -4.10 -28.14
N LEU A 124 -10.96 -5.15 -27.33
CA LEU A 124 -9.83 -5.50 -26.46
C LEU A 124 -9.06 -6.68 -27.05
N ASN A 125 -8.17 -6.37 -27.96
CA ASN A 125 -7.19 -7.31 -28.52
C ASN A 125 -5.73 -6.91 -28.20
N GLU A 126 -5.50 -5.97 -27.28
CA GLU A 126 -4.14 -5.58 -26.94
C GLU A 126 -3.51 -6.63 -26.02
N LYS A 127 -2.53 -7.34 -26.55
CA LYS A 127 -1.65 -8.18 -25.74
C LYS A 127 -0.71 -7.26 -24.95
N ILE A 128 -0.82 -7.28 -23.64
CA ILE A 128 0.14 -6.61 -22.76
C ILE A 128 1.43 -7.46 -22.79
N ILE A 129 2.48 -6.91 -23.39
CA ILE A 129 3.81 -7.52 -23.38
C ILE A 129 4.52 -7.00 -22.14
N LEU A 130 4.76 -7.87 -21.18
CA LEU A 130 5.53 -7.57 -19.97
C LEU A 130 6.92 -8.19 -20.12
N ASP A 131 7.95 -7.38 -19.84
CA ASP A 131 9.32 -7.86 -19.70
C ASP A 131 9.48 -8.51 -18.32
N LEU A 132 9.28 -9.81 -18.26
CA LEU A 132 9.29 -10.57 -17.01
C LEU A 132 10.64 -11.27 -16.84
N PRO A 133 11.13 -11.41 -15.59
CA PRO A 133 12.34 -12.16 -15.30
C PRO A 133 12.26 -13.58 -15.86
N ILE A 134 13.38 -14.08 -16.37
CA ILE A 134 13.46 -15.42 -17.00
C ILE A 134 13.57 -16.57 -15.98
N SER A 135 13.90 -16.29 -14.74
CA SER A 135 14.08 -17.29 -13.67
C SER A 135 13.64 -16.78 -12.31
N LEU A 136 13.33 -17.73 -11.41
CA LEU A 136 13.03 -17.42 -10.00
C LEU A 136 14.20 -16.72 -9.30
N SER A 137 15.44 -17.16 -9.58
CA SER A 137 16.64 -16.57 -8.99
C SER A 137 16.75 -15.08 -9.35
N LEU A 138 16.58 -14.73 -10.61
CA LEU A 138 16.59 -13.34 -11.06
C LEU A 138 15.42 -12.54 -10.48
N SER A 139 14.25 -13.16 -10.36
CA SER A 139 13.09 -12.51 -9.72
C SER A 139 13.34 -12.17 -8.25
N LEU A 140 13.98 -13.08 -7.52
CA LEU A 140 14.36 -12.86 -6.12
C LEU A 140 15.44 -11.78 -5.96
N GLU A 141 16.43 -11.75 -6.84
CA GLU A 141 17.46 -10.72 -6.87
C GLU A 141 16.86 -9.34 -7.09
N LEU A 142 16.11 -9.17 -8.18
CA LEU A 142 15.42 -7.92 -8.52
C LEU A 142 14.44 -7.47 -7.41
N SER A 143 13.75 -8.42 -6.78
CA SER A 143 12.85 -8.14 -5.67
C SER A 143 13.60 -7.65 -4.44
N ASN A 144 14.73 -8.25 -4.08
CA ASN A 144 15.55 -7.81 -2.94
C ASN A 144 16.19 -6.43 -3.15
N GLU A 145 16.40 -6.02 -4.39
CA GLU A 145 16.97 -4.72 -4.71
C GLU A 145 15.90 -3.61 -4.83
N ASN A 146 14.75 -3.93 -5.44
CA ASN A 146 13.81 -2.91 -5.90
C ASN A 146 12.45 -2.93 -5.18
N ASN A 147 12.17 -3.92 -4.31
CA ASN A 147 10.89 -3.98 -3.61
C ASN A 147 10.74 -2.80 -2.65
N ILE A 148 9.72 -1.97 -2.87
CA ILE A 148 9.53 -0.72 -2.12
C ILE A 148 9.31 -1.00 -0.64
N SER A 149 8.55 -2.03 -0.26
CA SER A 149 8.32 -2.37 1.14
C SER A 149 9.64 -2.73 1.86
N LEU A 150 10.55 -3.43 1.17
CA LEU A 150 11.87 -3.75 1.70
C LEU A 150 12.75 -2.50 1.80
N LEU A 151 12.72 -1.60 0.82
CA LEU A 151 13.46 -0.34 0.85
C LEU A 151 12.96 0.57 1.98
N VAL A 152 11.65 0.69 2.18
CA VAL A 152 11.05 1.43 3.30
C VAL A 152 11.50 0.83 4.65
N SER A 153 11.47 -0.49 4.80
CA SER A 153 11.91 -1.15 6.03
C SER A 153 13.41 -0.97 6.31
N LYS A 154 14.26 -0.87 5.28
CA LYS A 154 15.68 -0.48 5.43
C LYS A 154 15.82 0.93 5.97
N LEU A 155 15.06 1.88 5.43
CA LEU A 155 15.05 3.27 5.92
C LEU A 155 14.52 3.36 7.36
N ASP A 156 13.51 2.59 7.73
CA ASP A 156 12.99 2.55 9.11
C ASP A 156 14.07 2.09 10.10
N TYR A 157 14.88 1.11 9.73
CA TYR A 157 16.01 0.70 10.54
C TYR A 157 17.07 1.81 10.66
N GLU A 158 17.42 2.49 9.57
CA GLU A 158 18.38 3.59 9.59
C GLU A 158 17.87 4.80 10.39
N ILE A 159 16.59 5.12 10.31
CA ILE A 159 15.92 6.15 11.12
C ILE A 159 16.04 5.79 12.61
N ALA A 160 15.76 4.54 12.98
CA ALA A 160 15.90 4.08 14.36
C ALA A 160 17.35 4.14 14.87
N VAL A 161 18.34 3.93 14.00
CA VAL A 161 19.77 4.15 14.34
C VAL A 161 20.05 5.63 14.63
N LYS A 162 19.49 6.55 13.82
CA LYS A 162 19.65 8.02 14.06
C LYS A 162 18.95 8.44 15.35
N GLU A 163 17.74 7.90 15.62
CA GLU A 163 17.01 8.16 16.85
C GLU A 163 17.81 7.74 18.09
N LEU A 164 18.45 6.57 18.07
CA LEU A 164 19.34 6.14 19.15
C LEU A 164 20.52 7.11 19.35
N ASN A 165 21.08 7.65 18.25
CA ASN A 165 22.17 8.63 18.35
C ASN A 165 21.69 9.98 18.87
N ILE A 166 20.45 10.39 18.59
CA ILE A 166 19.80 11.58 19.14
C ILE A 166 19.62 11.42 20.65
N GLU A 167 19.13 10.25 21.11
CA GLU A 167 18.98 9.97 22.53
C GLU A 167 20.33 9.92 23.25
N LYS A 168 21.38 9.33 22.66
CA LYS A 168 22.74 9.36 23.19
C LYS A 168 23.29 10.78 23.31
N ALA A 169 22.97 11.67 22.39
CA ALA A 169 23.39 13.06 22.42
C ALA A 169 22.86 13.84 23.62
N ARG A 170 21.77 13.35 24.27
CA ARG A 170 21.25 13.95 25.50
C ARG A 170 22.19 13.83 26.71
N LEU A 171 23.17 12.94 26.66
CA LEU A 171 24.22 12.82 27.68
C LEU A 171 25.35 13.83 27.47
N SER A 172 25.41 14.50 26.32
CA SER A 172 26.46 15.47 25.98
C SER A 172 26.12 16.85 26.54
N PRO A 173 27.11 17.69 26.82
CA PRO A 173 26.88 19.09 27.16
C PRO A 173 26.28 19.84 25.96
N SER A 174 25.48 20.85 26.25
CA SER A 174 24.98 21.79 25.24
C SER A 174 25.50 23.20 25.54
N ALA A 175 25.83 23.95 24.48
CA ALA A 175 26.25 25.33 24.55
C ALA A 175 25.30 26.22 23.77
N SER A 176 24.87 27.31 24.37
CA SER A 176 24.00 28.30 23.74
C SER A 176 24.43 29.71 24.03
N ILE A 177 24.23 30.60 23.06
CA ILE A 177 24.34 32.06 23.22
C ILE A 177 22.95 32.62 22.99
N LYS A 178 22.53 33.47 23.91
CA LYS A 178 21.30 34.27 23.83
C LYS A 178 21.68 35.75 23.83
N VAL A 179 21.22 36.47 22.85
CA VAL A 179 21.29 37.94 22.81
C VAL A 179 19.85 38.43 23.02
N SER A 180 19.63 39.31 23.94
CA SER A 180 18.34 39.94 24.15
C SER A 180 18.52 41.44 24.37
N LYS A 181 17.65 42.23 23.72
CA LYS A 181 17.47 43.66 23.97
C LYS A 181 16.08 43.81 24.54
N THR A 182 15.96 44.48 25.68
CA THR A 182 14.69 44.76 26.32
C THR A 182 14.59 46.29 26.51
N GLU A 183 13.58 46.85 25.88
CA GLU A 183 13.23 48.27 26.01
C GLU A 183 12.00 48.37 26.86
N ASN A 184 12.11 49.11 27.99
CA ASN A 184 11.00 49.34 28.89
C ASN A 184 10.71 50.83 28.93
N GLN A 185 9.46 51.23 28.68
CA GLN A 185 8.95 52.59 28.88
C GLN A 185 8.20 52.62 30.23
N ASP A 186 8.25 53.75 30.90
CA ASP A 186 7.63 53.94 32.24
C ASP A 186 8.08 52.90 33.27
N PHE A 187 9.37 52.56 33.28
CA PHE A 187 9.95 51.50 34.12
C PHE A 187 9.75 51.76 35.63
N SER A 188 9.82 53.01 36.07
CA SER A 188 9.52 53.40 37.45
C SER A 188 9.20 54.90 37.55
N SER A 189 8.72 55.37 38.70
CA SER A 189 8.45 56.79 38.97
C SER A 189 9.68 57.70 38.84
N THR A 190 10.89 57.14 38.76
CA THR A 190 12.16 57.88 38.70
C THR A 190 12.90 57.64 37.39
N ILE A 191 12.66 56.54 36.67
CA ILE A 191 13.32 56.15 35.43
C ILE A 191 12.23 55.90 34.37
N ASN A 192 12.17 56.81 33.39
CA ASN A 192 11.14 56.75 32.31
C ASN A 192 11.43 55.69 31.25
N GLU A 193 12.68 55.54 30.86
CA GLU A 193 13.11 54.57 29.85
C GLU A 193 14.30 53.77 30.36
N LYS A 194 14.25 52.44 30.12
CA LYS A 194 15.33 51.54 30.47
C LYS A 194 15.57 50.58 29.35
N ASP A 195 16.74 50.67 28.70
CA ASP A 195 17.21 49.74 27.68
C ASP A 195 18.25 48.82 28.29
N ASP A 196 17.95 47.50 28.23
CA ASP A 196 18.89 46.47 28.69
C ASP A 196 19.33 45.63 27.48
N GLU A 197 20.63 45.61 27.18
CA GLU A 197 21.22 44.68 26.22
C GLU A 197 21.99 43.60 26.99
N THR A 198 21.61 42.35 26.76
CA THR A 198 22.24 41.22 27.45
C THR A 198 22.73 40.19 26.49
N VAL A 199 24.00 39.81 26.60
CA VAL A 199 24.60 38.65 25.91
C VAL A 199 24.89 37.58 26.96
N LYS A 200 24.20 36.45 26.87
CA LYS A 200 24.34 35.35 27.82
C LYS A 200 24.85 34.09 27.13
N ALA A 201 26.07 33.64 27.48
CA ALA A 201 26.56 32.32 27.11
C ALA A 201 26.24 31.31 28.21
N THR A 202 25.63 30.17 27.86
CA THR A 202 25.25 29.12 28.79
C THR A 202 25.73 27.78 28.32
N ILE A 203 26.43 27.06 29.18
CA ILE A 203 26.78 25.65 29.01
C ILE A 203 25.97 24.83 30.02
N THR A 204 25.21 23.85 29.52
CA THR A 204 24.40 22.95 30.33
C THR A 204 24.83 21.52 30.11
N TRP A 205 25.19 20.81 31.16
CA TRP A 205 25.53 19.41 31.13
C TRP A 205 24.61 18.60 32.08
N PRO A 206 23.67 17.81 31.53
CA PRO A 206 22.72 17.05 32.34
C PRO A 206 23.38 15.74 32.84
N ILE A 207 24.17 15.81 33.92
CA ILE A 207 24.93 14.67 34.47
C ILE A 207 24.01 13.66 35.13
N ILE A 208 23.02 14.13 35.93
CA ILE A 208 22.05 13.29 36.64
C ILE A 208 20.65 13.81 36.39
N LYS A 209 19.78 12.97 35.81
CA LYS A 209 18.34 13.22 35.59
C LYS A 209 17.50 12.03 36.04
N GLY A 210 17.69 11.55 37.29
CA GLY A 210 16.86 10.47 37.83
C GLY A 210 16.76 9.20 36.99
N GLY A 211 17.78 8.91 36.14
CA GLY A 211 17.77 7.74 35.28
C GLY A 211 17.02 7.89 33.92
N GLU A 212 16.33 9.04 33.66
CA GLU A 212 15.57 9.30 32.46
C GLU A 212 16.38 9.07 31.18
N ASN A 213 17.59 9.67 31.09
CA ASN A 213 18.43 9.56 29.90
C ASN A 213 18.85 8.09 29.63
N ILE A 214 19.16 7.33 30.68
CA ILE A 214 19.56 5.91 30.53
C ILE A 214 18.40 5.07 30.05
N SER A 215 17.20 5.31 30.61
CA SER A 215 15.98 4.59 30.22
C SER A 215 15.56 4.92 28.79
N SER A 216 15.67 6.20 28.36
CA SER A 216 15.41 6.62 26.97
C SER A 216 16.36 5.97 25.97
N ILE A 217 17.66 5.90 26.30
CA ILE A 217 18.66 5.20 25.47
C ILE A 217 18.37 3.70 25.38
N LYS A 218 17.99 3.04 26.50
CA LYS A 218 17.59 1.63 26.49
C LYS A 218 16.36 1.42 25.59
N LYS A 219 15.34 2.25 25.76
CA LYS A 219 14.13 2.22 24.93
C LYS A 219 14.48 2.34 23.45
N SER A 220 15.21 3.37 23.06
CA SER A 220 15.60 3.59 21.66
C SER A 220 16.48 2.48 21.09
N ASN A 221 17.33 1.83 21.94
CA ASN A 221 18.09 0.67 21.50
C ASN A 221 17.19 -0.55 21.24
N LEU A 222 16.16 -0.78 22.04
CA LEU A 222 15.17 -1.83 21.81
C LEU A 222 14.34 -1.55 20.54
N GLU A 223 13.98 -0.29 20.30
CA GLU A 223 13.29 0.12 19.07
C GLU A 223 14.16 -0.10 17.83
N LYS A 224 15.47 0.18 17.90
CA LYS A 224 16.41 -0.17 16.84
C LYS A 224 16.48 -1.68 16.59
N GLN A 225 16.52 -2.49 17.66
CA GLN A 225 16.51 -3.96 17.53
C GLN A 225 15.20 -4.45 16.91
N ARG A 226 14.06 -3.90 17.34
CA ARG A 226 12.75 -4.18 16.74
C ARG A 226 12.74 -3.85 15.25
N ALA A 227 13.23 -2.67 14.85
CA ALA A 227 13.29 -2.27 13.45
C ALA A 227 14.18 -3.23 12.63
N LYS A 228 15.29 -3.74 13.22
CA LYS A 228 16.14 -4.75 12.57
C LYS A 228 15.39 -6.06 12.33
N LEU A 229 14.67 -6.56 13.33
CA LEU A 229 13.87 -7.79 13.21
C LEU A 229 12.74 -7.63 12.18
N LEU A 230 12.09 -6.47 12.15
CA LEU A 230 11.06 -6.17 11.14
C LEU A 230 11.65 -6.11 9.71
N LEU A 231 12.86 -5.60 9.56
CA LEU A 231 13.57 -5.63 8.27
C LEU A 231 13.83 -7.06 7.81
N ASP A 232 14.32 -7.92 8.71
CA ASP A 232 14.62 -9.32 8.41
C ASP A 232 13.33 -10.10 8.09
N ASP A 233 12.22 -9.84 8.82
CA ASP A 233 10.90 -10.40 8.55
C ASP A 233 10.34 -9.93 7.20
N THR A 234 10.42 -8.63 6.91
CA THR A 234 9.98 -8.06 5.62
C THR A 234 10.75 -8.69 4.46
N LYS A 235 12.06 -8.91 4.60
CA LYS A 235 12.87 -9.59 3.58
C LYS A 235 12.37 -11.01 3.33
N ASN A 236 12.10 -11.78 4.39
CA ASN A 236 11.58 -13.14 4.27
C ASN A 236 10.20 -13.16 3.62
N LYS A 237 9.33 -12.23 4.00
CA LYS A 237 8.00 -12.06 3.41
C LYS A 237 8.09 -11.76 1.91
N VAL A 238 8.90 -10.79 1.51
CA VAL A 238 9.13 -10.43 0.10
C VAL A 238 9.64 -11.62 -0.71
N ASN A 239 10.60 -12.39 -0.18
CA ASN A 239 11.11 -13.59 -0.84
C ASN A 239 10.02 -14.67 -1.00
N SER A 240 9.19 -14.89 0.02
CA SER A 240 8.08 -15.84 -0.04
C SER A 240 7.01 -15.41 -1.04
N GLU A 241 6.61 -14.13 -1.04
CA GLU A 241 5.63 -13.56 -1.97
C GLU A 241 6.13 -13.63 -3.41
N THR A 242 7.41 -13.34 -3.65
CA THR A 242 8.04 -13.46 -4.98
C THR A 242 8.03 -14.91 -5.47
N SER A 243 8.39 -15.87 -4.62
CA SER A 243 8.39 -17.29 -4.96
C SER A 243 6.97 -17.80 -5.26
N ASN A 244 5.99 -17.40 -4.47
CA ASN A 244 4.59 -17.76 -4.68
C ASN A 244 4.03 -17.16 -5.98
N SER A 245 4.34 -15.89 -6.25
CA SER A 245 3.92 -15.20 -7.47
C SER A 245 4.55 -15.82 -8.72
N TRP A 246 5.83 -16.18 -8.65
CA TRP A 246 6.52 -16.91 -9.71
C TRP A 246 5.89 -18.26 -9.99
N SER A 247 5.57 -19.03 -8.95
CA SER A 247 4.92 -20.34 -9.09
C SER A 247 3.55 -20.22 -9.72
N LYS A 248 2.73 -19.24 -9.29
CA LYS A 248 1.43 -18.94 -9.88
C LYS A 248 1.56 -18.55 -11.36
N PHE A 249 2.50 -17.66 -11.69
CA PHE A 249 2.77 -17.25 -13.06
C PHE A 249 3.14 -18.44 -13.94
N LYS A 250 4.06 -19.30 -13.48
CA LYS A 250 4.47 -20.50 -14.21
C LYS A 250 3.30 -21.46 -14.43
N SER A 251 2.46 -21.67 -13.42
CA SER A 251 1.26 -22.51 -13.52
C SER A 251 0.26 -21.95 -14.54
N LEU A 252 -0.05 -20.65 -14.47
CA LEU A 252 -0.97 -20.02 -15.41
C LEU A 252 -0.45 -20.07 -16.86
N LYS A 253 0.86 -19.86 -17.05
CA LYS A 253 1.48 -19.97 -18.38
C LYS A 253 1.41 -21.39 -18.99
N SER A 254 1.33 -22.43 -18.16
CA SER A 254 1.20 -23.81 -18.64
C SER A 254 -0.23 -24.20 -19.02
N VAL A 255 -1.23 -23.40 -18.64
CA VAL A 255 -2.66 -23.62 -18.93
C VAL A 255 -3.11 -22.88 -20.21
N LEU A 256 -2.38 -21.81 -20.58
CA LEU A 256 -2.60 -21.03 -21.81
C LEU A 256 -1.85 -21.63 -23.00
#